data_35be57b7260ec1b65af372475a300352
#
_entry.id   35be57b7260ec1b65af372475a300352
#
_cell.length_a   1.000
_cell.length_b   1.000
_cell.length_c   1.000
_cell.angle_alpha   90.00
_cell.angle_beta   90.00
_cell.angle_gamma   90.00
#
_symmetry.space_group_name_H-M   'P 1'
#
loop_
_entity.id
_entity.type
_entity.pdbx_description
1 polymer ?
#
loop_
_entity_poly.entity_id
_entity_poly.type
_entity_poly.pdbx_seq_one_letter_code
_entity_poly.pdbx_strand_id
1 'polypeptide(L)'
;WFLNYTNPMAMLSGAMQRYTGVKTVGLCHSVQVCCEGLMKGLGMEYDDTVQWKIAGINHQAWLLEVTKNGVDLYPEIKRRALARTEKHHDMVRYEIMKRFGYYVTESSEHNSEYMPYFIKSTHPELIDQFNIPLDEYPRRCIKQIAEWEKMRENLLGDENLTHTRSRE
;
A
#
# COMPACT_ATOMS: atom_id res chain seq x y z
N TRP A 1 2.26 22.24 -13.89
CA TRP A 1 2.32 20.84 -13.52
C TRP A 1 0.93 20.34 -13.22
N PHE A 2 0.60 19.13 -13.71
CA PHE A 2 -0.60 18.37 -13.34
C PHE A 2 -0.20 17.18 -12.49
N LEU A 3 -0.65 17.15 -11.23
CA LEU A 3 -0.38 16.11 -10.26
C LEU A 3 -1.61 15.20 -10.20
N ASN A 4 -1.50 13.97 -10.71
CA ASN A 4 -2.63 13.06 -10.85
C ASN A 4 -2.60 11.93 -9.83
N TYR A 5 -3.58 11.92 -8.91
CA TYR A 5 -3.89 10.79 -8.01
C TYR A 5 -5.11 9.98 -8.46
N THR A 6 -5.79 10.42 -9.53
CA THR A 6 -7.04 9.80 -9.99
C THR A 6 -6.74 8.51 -10.76
N ASN A 7 -7.42 7.44 -10.43
CA ASN A 7 -7.34 6.18 -11.16
C ASN A 7 -8.33 6.14 -12.35
N PRO A 8 -7.95 5.45 -13.43
CA PRO A 8 -6.71 4.68 -13.65
C PRO A 8 -5.49 5.59 -13.90
N MET A 9 -4.68 5.81 -12.89
CA MET A 9 -3.66 6.85 -12.85
C MET A 9 -2.63 6.73 -14.00
N ALA A 10 -2.13 5.53 -14.28
CA ALA A 10 -1.14 5.30 -15.32
C ALA A 10 -1.69 5.66 -16.71
N MET A 11 -2.95 5.32 -17.00
CA MET A 11 -3.61 5.62 -18.26
C MET A 11 -3.88 7.13 -18.42
N LEU A 12 -4.42 7.76 -17.39
CA LEU A 12 -4.73 9.20 -17.40
C LEU A 12 -3.46 10.04 -17.52
N SER A 13 -2.43 9.74 -16.71
CA SER A 13 -1.15 10.44 -16.78
C SER A 13 -0.44 10.21 -18.11
N GLY A 14 -0.48 8.99 -18.64
CA GLY A 14 0.09 8.65 -19.93
C GLY A 14 -0.62 9.38 -21.08
N ALA A 15 -1.95 9.48 -21.04
CA ALA A 15 -2.71 10.23 -22.03
C ALA A 15 -2.38 11.75 -21.97
N MET A 16 -2.32 12.31 -20.78
CA MET A 16 -1.94 13.72 -20.59
C MET A 16 -0.54 14.02 -21.13
N GLN A 17 0.44 13.17 -20.83
CA GLN A 17 1.82 13.31 -21.31
C GLN A 17 1.93 13.16 -22.84
N ARG A 18 1.12 12.27 -23.43
CA ARG A 18 1.21 11.96 -24.85
C ARG A 18 0.48 12.95 -25.74
N TYR A 19 -0.67 13.46 -25.29
CA TYR A 19 -1.58 14.23 -26.12
C TYR A 19 -1.69 15.71 -25.73
N THR A 20 -0.98 16.14 -24.69
CA THR A 20 -0.98 17.55 -24.25
C THR A 20 0.44 18.07 -24.00
N GLY A 21 0.58 19.41 -23.95
CA GLY A 21 1.83 20.05 -23.51
C GLY A 21 1.98 20.21 -22.00
N VAL A 22 1.05 19.64 -21.20
CA VAL A 22 1.03 19.81 -19.74
C VAL A 22 2.03 18.85 -19.09
N LYS A 23 2.97 19.39 -18.31
CA LYS A 23 3.88 18.58 -17.49
C LYS A 23 3.08 17.80 -16.45
N THR A 24 2.98 16.49 -16.63
CA THR A 24 2.14 15.62 -15.82
C THR A 24 2.97 14.59 -15.05
N VAL A 25 2.63 14.36 -13.79
CA VAL A 25 3.16 13.26 -12.99
C VAL A 25 2.01 12.51 -12.31
N GLY A 26 2.04 11.18 -12.41
CA GLY A 26 1.15 10.31 -11.67
C GLY A 26 1.72 10.01 -10.28
N LEU A 27 0.87 10.07 -9.28
CA LEU A 27 1.22 9.87 -7.86
C LEU A 27 0.37 8.76 -7.26
N CYS A 28 0.93 8.03 -6.30
CA CYS A 28 0.22 6.98 -5.58
C CYS A 28 0.60 7.00 -4.09
N HIS A 29 -0.40 6.92 -3.22
CA HIS A 29 -0.18 6.87 -1.77
C HIS A 29 0.61 5.62 -1.37
N SER A 30 0.33 4.47 -1.98
CA SER A 30 1.04 3.22 -1.68
C SER A 30 2.55 3.30 -1.96
N VAL A 31 2.99 4.17 -2.88
CA VAL A 31 4.42 4.47 -3.08
C VAL A 31 4.98 5.28 -1.92
N GLN A 32 4.27 6.31 -1.49
CA GLN A 32 4.73 7.24 -0.45
C GLN A 32 4.89 6.57 0.92
N VAL A 33 3.95 5.67 1.27
CA VAL A 33 3.93 5.02 2.59
C VAL A 33 4.64 3.66 2.60
N CYS A 34 5.09 3.14 1.45
CA CYS A 34 5.60 1.79 1.30
C CYS A 34 6.78 1.49 2.21
N CYS A 35 7.86 2.26 2.09
CA CYS A 35 9.11 2.01 2.81
C CYS A 35 8.93 2.22 4.32
N GLU A 36 8.31 3.34 4.70
CA GLU A 36 8.04 3.66 6.10
C GLU A 36 7.16 2.60 6.76
N GLY A 37 6.05 2.21 6.09
CA GLY A 37 5.14 1.18 6.59
C GLY A 37 5.82 -0.18 6.76
N LEU A 38 6.64 -0.60 5.79
CA LEU A 38 7.43 -1.83 5.89
C LEU A 38 8.38 -1.80 7.08
N MET A 39 9.19 -0.75 7.21
CA MET A 39 10.17 -0.64 8.29
C MET A 39 9.51 -0.60 9.66
N LYS A 40 8.48 0.22 9.84
CA LYS A 40 7.70 0.28 11.09
C LYS A 40 7.06 -1.07 11.42
N GLY A 41 6.46 -1.73 10.42
CA GLY A 41 5.86 -3.06 10.57
C GLY A 41 6.86 -4.13 11.02
N LEU A 42 8.14 -3.97 10.71
CA LEU A 42 9.24 -4.85 11.12
C LEU A 42 9.97 -4.39 12.39
N GLY A 43 9.49 -3.33 13.05
CA GLY A 43 10.14 -2.74 14.23
C GLY A 43 11.51 -2.14 13.91
N MET A 44 11.67 -1.60 12.71
CA MET A 44 12.87 -0.88 12.27
C MET A 44 12.64 0.63 12.36
N GLU A 45 13.70 1.36 12.73
CA GLU A 45 13.68 2.80 12.76
C GLU A 45 13.60 3.39 11.35
N TYR A 46 12.69 4.34 11.15
CA TYR A 46 12.55 5.11 9.91
C TYR A 46 12.69 6.60 10.22
N ASP A 47 13.66 7.24 9.56
CA ASP A 47 13.95 8.67 9.67
C ASP A 47 14.43 9.26 8.33
N ASP A 48 14.76 10.53 8.31
CA ASP A 48 15.17 11.28 7.10
C ASP A 48 16.50 10.79 6.48
N THR A 49 17.24 9.91 7.15
CA THR A 49 18.47 9.31 6.60
C THR A 49 18.18 8.05 5.77
N VAL A 50 16.94 7.54 5.81
CA VAL A 50 16.52 6.41 5.01
C VAL A 50 16.23 6.87 3.59
N GLN A 51 16.90 6.24 2.64
CA GLN A 51 16.69 6.45 1.22
C GLN A 51 16.12 5.19 0.58
N TRP A 52 15.24 5.36 -0.39
CA TRP A 52 14.63 4.25 -1.09
C TRP A 52 14.37 4.57 -2.55
N LYS A 53 14.26 3.52 -3.37
CA LYS A 53 13.87 3.60 -4.77
C LYS A 53 12.73 2.65 -5.06
N ILE A 54 11.71 3.15 -5.76
CA ILE A 54 10.56 2.40 -6.22
C ILE A 54 10.45 2.57 -7.73
N ALA A 55 10.17 1.47 -8.43
CA ALA A 55 9.89 1.49 -9.86
C ALA A 55 8.82 0.46 -10.21
N GLY A 56 8.03 0.76 -11.26
CA GLY A 56 6.95 -0.05 -11.75
C GLY A 56 5.79 0.80 -12.26
N ILE A 57 4.64 0.17 -12.46
CA ILE A 57 3.41 0.87 -12.82
C ILE A 57 2.53 1.05 -11.58
N ASN A 58 1.52 1.92 -11.69
CA ASN A 58 0.56 2.17 -10.60
C ASN A 58 -0.05 0.86 -10.10
N HIS A 59 -0.01 0.64 -8.78
CA HIS A 59 -0.44 -0.54 -8.04
C HIS A 59 0.35 -1.83 -8.34
N GLN A 60 1.40 -1.77 -9.17
CA GLN A 60 2.31 -2.89 -9.49
C GLN A 60 3.76 -2.40 -9.55
N ALA A 61 4.20 -1.77 -8.47
CA ALA A 61 5.56 -1.26 -8.33
C ALA A 61 6.33 -1.99 -7.22
N TRP A 62 7.64 -1.95 -7.31
CA TRP A 62 8.57 -2.68 -6.48
C TRP A 62 9.48 -1.72 -5.72
N LEU A 63 9.67 -1.98 -4.43
CA LEU A 63 10.67 -1.30 -3.62
C LEU A 63 12.03 -1.95 -3.91
N LEU A 64 12.84 -1.30 -4.74
CA LEU A 64 14.08 -1.88 -5.28
C LEU A 64 15.27 -1.68 -4.36
N GLU A 65 15.34 -0.53 -3.69
CA GLU A 65 16.43 -0.20 -2.78
C GLU A 65 15.89 0.39 -1.49
N VAL A 66 16.47 0.02 -0.38
CA VAL A 66 16.29 0.65 0.93
C VAL A 66 17.65 0.75 1.60
N THR A 67 18.12 1.97 1.83
CA THR A 67 19.42 2.20 2.46
C THR A 67 19.30 3.18 3.62
N LYS A 68 20.16 3.04 4.62
CA LYS A 68 20.36 4.04 5.70
C LYS A 68 21.84 4.34 5.81
N ASN A 69 22.21 5.61 5.63
CA ASN A 69 23.61 6.05 5.61
C ASN A 69 24.49 5.24 4.61
N GLY A 70 23.93 4.90 3.45
CA GLY A 70 24.61 4.13 2.42
C GLY A 70 24.66 2.61 2.66
N VAL A 71 24.14 2.10 3.78
CA VAL A 71 24.07 0.66 4.09
C VAL A 71 22.76 0.08 3.57
N ASP A 72 22.84 -1.00 2.80
CA ASP A 72 21.65 -1.73 2.32
C ASP A 72 20.92 -2.41 3.48
N LEU A 73 19.62 -2.11 3.61
CA LEU A 73 18.76 -2.65 4.66
C LEU A 73 17.99 -3.92 4.23
N TYR A 74 17.98 -4.28 2.94
CA TYR A 74 17.21 -5.42 2.46
C TYR A 74 17.58 -6.76 3.13
N PRO A 75 18.83 -7.07 3.42
CA PRO A 75 19.17 -8.30 4.15
C PRO A 75 18.46 -8.37 5.52
N GLU A 76 18.45 -7.28 6.26
CA GLU A 76 17.80 -7.21 7.58
C GLU A 76 16.27 -7.21 7.47
N ILE A 77 15.68 -6.48 6.49
CA ILE A 77 14.26 -6.49 6.18
C ILE A 77 13.79 -7.93 5.91
N LYS A 78 14.47 -8.65 5.02
CA LYS A 78 14.15 -10.05 4.69
C LYS A 78 14.27 -10.96 5.90
N ARG A 79 15.33 -10.82 6.67
CA ARG A 79 15.55 -11.62 7.88
C ARG A 79 14.39 -11.43 8.88
N ARG A 80 13.98 -10.20 9.16
CA ARG A 80 12.87 -9.90 10.08
C ARG A 80 11.52 -10.37 9.53
N ALA A 81 11.26 -10.13 8.26
CA ALA A 81 10.03 -10.57 7.62
C ALA A 81 9.86 -12.10 7.65
N LEU A 82 10.94 -12.85 7.37
CA LEU A 82 10.92 -14.32 7.41
C LEU A 82 10.83 -14.90 8.83
N ALA A 83 11.26 -14.15 9.84
CA ALA A 83 11.15 -14.55 11.23
C ALA A 83 9.71 -14.42 11.81
N ARG A 84 8.82 -13.70 11.11
CA ARG A 84 7.43 -13.56 11.54
C ARG A 84 6.64 -14.80 11.16
N THR A 85 6.15 -15.53 12.17
CA THR A 85 5.34 -16.75 12.02
C THR A 85 3.86 -16.53 12.31
N GLU A 86 3.54 -15.42 12.96
CA GLU A 86 2.16 -15.08 13.31
C GLU A 86 1.39 -14.55 12.09
N LYS A 87 0.07 -14.78 12.06
CA LYS A 87 -0.81 -14.20 11.04
C LYS A 87 -0.83 -12.66 11.17
N HIS A 88 -0.61 -11.99 10.08
CA HIS A 88 -0.65 -10.53 10.00
C HIS A 88 -1.18 -10.06 8.63
N HIS A 89 -1.48 -8.77 8.50
CA HIS A 89 -2.06 -8.21 7.27
C HIS A 89 -1.12 -8.20 6.06
N ASP A 90 0.18 -8.40 6.26
CA ASP A 90 1.20 -8.21 5.20
C ASP A 90 1.79 -9.53 4.67
N MET A 91 1.13 -10.67 4.90
CA MET A 91 1.66 -11.99 4.57
C MET A 91 1.86 -12.21 3.07
N VAL A 92 0.95 -11.70 2.23
CA VAL A 92 1.06 -11.80 0.77
C VAL A 92 2.29 -11.05 0.26
N ARG A 93 2.50 -9.82 0.72
CA ARG A 93 3.66 -9.00 0.31
C ARG A 93 4.99 -9.61 0.78
N TYR A 94 5.02 -10.22 1.95
CA TYR A 94 6.23 -10.92 2.43
C TYR A 94 6.51 -12.18 1.62
N GLU A 95 5.48 -12.95 1.24
CA GLU A 95 5.66 -14.11 0.35
C GLU A 95 6.14 -13.68 -1.05
N ILE A 96 5.61 -12.59 -1.59
CA ILE A 96 6.08 -11.99 -2.84
C ILE A 96 7.56 -11.60 -2.72
N MET A 97 7.92 -10.88 -1.66
CA MET A 97 9.31 -10.49 -1.42
C MET A 97 10.25 -11.70 -1.28
N LYS A 98 9.80 -12.76 -0.61
CA LYS A 98 10.55 -13.99 -0.46
C LYS A 98 10.86 -14.65 -1.82
N ARG A 99 9.90 -14.68 -2.73
CA ARG A 99 10.02 -15.35 -4.03
C ARG A 99 10.71 -14.51 -5.08
N PHE A 100 10.38 -13.22 -5.14
CA PHE A 100 10.88 -12.32 -6.18
C PHE A 100 12.04 -11.44 -5.72
N GLY A 101 12.37 -11.45 -4.44
CA GLY A 101 13.51 -10.72 -3.89
C GLY A 101 13.22 -9.27 -3.50
N TYR A 102 12.05 -8.71 -3.89
CA TYR A 102 11.68 -7.32 -3.63
C TYR A 102 10.29 -7.21 -3.05
N TYR A 103 10.09 -6.20 -2.21
CA TYR A 103 8.80 -5.87 -1.64
C TYR A 103 7.97 -5.05 -2.62
N VAL A 104 6.66 -5.19 -2.57
CA VAL A 104 5.71 -4.51 -3.48
C VAL A 104 5.01 -3.35 -2.78
N THR A 105 4.57 -2.35 -3.56
CA THR A 105 4.03 -1.10 -3.02
C THR A 105 2.60 -1.20 -2.52
N GLU A 106 1.76 -1.96 -3.22
CA GLU A 106 0.33 -2.05 -2.91
C GLU A 106 0.06 -3.04 -1.77
N SER A 107 -1.12 -2.96 -1.15
CA SER A 107 -1.50 -3.81 -0.02
C SER A 107 -1.49 -5.30 -0.33
N SER A 108 -1.48 -6.14 0.71
CA SER A 108 -1.57 -7.59 0.55
C SER A 108 -2.87 -8.02 -0.10
N GLU A 109 -3.99 -7.37 0.23
CA GLU A 109 -5.30 -7.64 -0.36
C GLU A 109 -5.25 -7.44 -1.88
N HIS A 110 -4.83 -6.27 -2.33
CA HIS A 110 -4.74 -5.97 -3.77
C HIS A 110 -3.72 -6.84 -4.49
N ASN A 111 -2.56 -7.10 -3.91
CA ASN A 111 -1.59 -8.01 -4.51
C ASN A 111 -2.13 -9.44 -4.63
N SER A 112 -2.98 -9.90 -3.69
CA SER A 112 -3.63 -11.21 -3.78
C SER A 112 -4.65 -11.28 -4.92
N GLU A 113 -5.28 -10.15 -5.26
CA GLU A 113 -6.24 -10.03 -6.39
C GLU A 113 -5.52 -9.93 -7.74
N TYR A 114 -4.40 -9.16 -7.79
CA TYR A 114 -3.68 -8.91 -9.04
C TYR A 114 -2.81 -10.10 -9.48
N MET A 115 -2.32 -10.89 -8.54
CA MET A 115 -1.43 -12.02 -8.83
C MET A 115 -2.18 -13.35 -8.79
N PRO A 116 -2.06 -14.21 -9.81
CA PRO A 116 -2.83 -15.45 -9.91
C PRO A 116 -2.32 -16.58 -8.99
N TYR A 117 -1.61 -16.24 -7.92
CA TYR A 117 -0.94 -17.23 -7.07
C TYR A 117 -1.65 -17.48 -5.73
N PHE A 118 -2.52 -16.58 -5.30
CA PHE A 118 -3.05 -16.56 -3.93
C PHE A 118 -4.52 -16.95 -3.84
N ILE A 119 -5.40 -16.39 -4.68
CA ILE A 119 -6.83 -16.69 -4.70
C ILE A 119 -7.08 -17.70 -5.80
N LYS A 120 -7.23 -18.97 -5.43
CA LYS A 120 -7.42 -20.09 -6.36
C LYS A 120 -8.55 -21.00 -5.92
N SER A 121 -9.46 -21.33 -6.85
CA SER A 121 -10.52 -22.30 -6.60
C SER A 121 -10.01 -23.71 -6.30
N THR A 122 -8.84 -24.07 -6.85
CA THR A 122 -8.18 -25.37 -6.62
C THR A 122 -7.40 -25.44 -5.31
N HIS A 123 -7.14 -24.30 -4.67
CA HIS A 123 -6.35 -24.17 -3.44
C HIS A 123 -6.97 -23.13 -2.51
N PRO A 124 -8.21 -23.37 -2.01
CA PRO A 124 -8.90 -22.38 -1.16
C PRO A 124 -8.20 -22.17 0.18
N GLU A 125 -7.39 -23.12 0.65
CA GLU A 125 -6.60 -23.04 1.88
C GLU A 125 -5.61 -21.88 1.89
N LEU A 126 -5.17 -21.39 0.71
CA LEU A 126 -4.24 -20.25 0.59
C LEU A 126 -4.84 -18.96 1.15
N ILE A 127 -6.16 -18.81 1.08
CA ILE A 127 -6.87 -17.64 1.60
C ILE A 127 -6.63 -17.49 3.11
N ASP A 128 -6.82 -18.61 3.85
CA ASP A 128 -6.53 -18.61 5.28
C ASP A 128 -5.04 -18.60 5.59
N GLN A 129 -4.24 -19.33 4.81
CA GLN A 129 -2.78 -19.36 4.97
C GLN A 129 -2.14 -17.99 4.89
N PHE A 130 -2.56 -17.15 3.94
CA PHE A 130 -2.03 -15.80 3.72
C PHE A 130 -2.88 -14.70 4.35
N ASN A 131 -3.87 -15.06 5.17
CA ASN A 131 -4.75 -14.11 5.86
C ASN A 131 -5.40 -13.11 4.89
N ILE A 132 -5.96 -13.60 3.78
CA ILE A 132 -6.55 -12.77 2.73
C ILE A 132 -8.02 -12.49 3.06
N PRO A 133 -8.41 -11.23 3.28
CA PRO A 133 -9.82 -10.89 3.47
C PRO A 133 -10.54 -10.85 2.12
N LEU A 134 -11.60 -11.64 1.97
CA LEU A 134 -12.44 -11.64 0.76
C LEU A 134 -13.57 -10.61 0.80
N ASP A 135 -13.78 -9.97 1.94
CA ASP A 135 -14.88 -9.04 2.24
C ASP A 135 -14.41 -7.60 2.40
N GLU A 136 -13.27 -7.23 1.84
CA GLU A 136 -12.63 -5.92 2.02
C GLU A 136 -13.56 -4.75 1.66
N TYR A 137 -14.22 -4.79 0.52
CA TYR A 137 -15.14 -3.73 0.11
C TYR A 137 -16.40 -3.64 0.98
N PRO A 138 -17.10 -4.72 1.30
CA PRO A 138 -18.20 -4.69 2.27
C PRO A 138 -17.79 -4.08 3.61
N ARG A 139 -16.64 -4.44 4.15
CA ARG A 139 -16.12 -3.88 5.41
C ARG A 139 -15.83 -2.38 5.29
N ARG A 140 -15.20 -1.95 4.19
CA ARG A 140 -14.97 -0.53 3.90
C ARG A 140 -16.26 0.26 3.81
N CYS A 141 -17.28 -0.28 3.13
CA CYS A 141 -18.59 0.36 3.03
C CYS A 141 -19.23 0.56 4.41
N ILE A 142 -19.22 -0.49 5.25
CA ILE A 142 -19.76 -0.42 6.62
C ILE A 142 -19.03 0.67 7.42
N LYS A 143 -17.69 0.68 7.38
CA LYS A 143 -16.88 1.70 8.06
C LYS A 143 -17.20 3.12 7.57
N GLN A 144 -17.25 3.31 6.25
CA GLN A 144 -17.53 4.61 5.65
C GLN A 144 -18.94 5.13 5.98
N ILE A 145 -19.93 4.25 6.01
CA ILE A 145 -21.31 4.62 6.41
C ILE A 145 -21.32 5.09 7.87
N ALA A 146 -20.67 4.34 8.76
CA ALA A 146 -20.58 4.72 10.18
C ALA A 146 -19.83 6.04 10.38
N GLU A 147 -18.72 6.26 9.66
CA GLU A 147 -17.97 7.54 9.69
C GLU A 147 -18.80 8.71 9.15
N TRP A 148 -19.59 8.47 8.09
CA TRP A 148 -20.48 9.47 7.55
C TRP A 148 -21.57 9.87 8.56
N GLU A 149 -22.23 8.92 9.21
CA GLU A 149 -23.25 9.23 10.23
C GLU A 149 -22.64 10.01 11.40
N LYS A 150 -21.46 9.61 11.88
CA LYS A 150 -20.74 10.36 12.91
C LYS A 150 -20.37 11.79 12.48
N MET A 151 -19.90 11.93 11.23
CA MET A 151 -19.60 13.26 10.66
C MET A 151 -20.86 14.12 10.58
N ARG A 152 -21.96 13.55 10.11
CA ARG A 152 -23.25 14.21 10.03
C ARG A 152 -23.75 14.69 11.40
N GLU A 153 -23.66 13.83 12.43
CA GLU A 153 -24.01 14.20 13.81
C GLU A 153 -23.17 15.37 14.31
N ASN A 154 -21.86 15.34 14.09
CA ASN A 154 -20.95 16.41 14.45
C ASN A 154 -21.29 17.72 13.73
N LEU A 155 -21.56 17.66 12.43
CA LEU A 155 -21.94 18.82 11.61
C LEU A 155 -23.26 19.44 12.04
N LEU A 156 -24.20 18.67 12.55
CA LEU A 156 -25.51 19.13 13.00
C LEU A 156 -25.50 19.57 14.48
N GLY A 157 -24.51 19.13 15.26
CA GLY A 157 -24.44 19.32 16.70
C GLY A 157 -23.44 20.35 17.19
N ASP A 158 -22.52 20.86 16.36
CA ASP A 158 -21.42 21.72 16.83
C ASP A 158 -21.21 22.94 15.91
N GLU A 159 -21.18 24.13 16.53
CA GLU A 159 -20.89 25.41 15.86
C GLU A 159 -19.37 25.60 15.56
N ASN A 160 -18.49 24.70 16.02
CA ASN A 160 -17.05 24.77 15.85
C ASN A 160 -16.49 23.54 15.11
N LEU A 161 -16.55 23.56 13.78
CA LEU A 161 -16.04 22.50 12.92
C LEU A 161 -14.50 22.47 12.86
N THR A 162 -13.88 21.63 13.63
CA THR A 162 -12.51 21.16 13.37
C THR A 162 -12.55 19.73 12.84
N HIS A 163 -12.37 19.58 11.54
CA HIS A 163 -12.32 18.27 10.91
C HIS A 163 -10.89 17.74 10.94
N THR A 164 -10.60 16.84 11.84
CA THR A 164 -9.38 16.03 11.80
C THR A 164 -9.67 14.74 11.05
N ARG A 165 -9.22 14.65 9.82
CA ARG A 165 -9.20 13.40 9.05
C ARG A 165 -8.09 12.52 9.60
N SER A 166 -8.41 11.50 10.38
CA SER A 166 -7.45 10.45 10.70
C SER A 166 -7.12 9.69 9.42
N ARG A 167 -5.88 9.76 9.00
CA ARG A 167 -5.35 8.89 7.94
C ARG A 167 -4.90 7.59 8.62
N GLU A 168 -5.67 6.56 8.49
CA GLU A 168 -5.23 5.18 8.64
C GLU A 168 -5.05 4.55 7.26
#